data_b31c5efc9d290411d4a504d8b6e07936
#
_entry.id   b31c5efc9d290411d4a504d8b6e07936
#
_cell.length_a   1.000
_cell.length_b   1.000
_cell.length_c   1.000
_cell.angle_alpha   90.00
_cell.angle_beta   90.00
_cell.angle_gamma   90.00
#
_symmetry.space_group_name_H-M   'P 1'
#
loop_
_entity.id
_entity.type
_entity.pdbx_description
1 polymer ?
#
loop_
_entity_poly.entity_id
_entity_poly.type
_entity_poly.pdbx_seq_one_letter_code
_entity_poly.pdbx_strand_id
1 'polypeptide(L)'
;MKKNKKSVPTEKNFWIISIAVGICLVVLSVCFFSNADKEKKEADLLDTVNYVKVQCSTYTHYNESSESKSLLRAIEGTRQVSKNIAAEIENEKTLDNQLLKESAEQLWLTGIAILDIDGNIVCEYSTNESLLPEIKECAEKEIVLDTAIYDEKVYAKRINHNDGAYIDMAACTRKDA
;
A
#
# COMPACT_ATOMS: atom_id res chain seq x y z
N MET A 1 -87.78 40.85 10.87
CA MET A 1 -87.11 39.55 10.68
C MET A 1 -86.37 39.54 9.35
N LYS A 2 -85.02 39.74 9.39
CA LYS A 2 -84.15 39.63 8.17
C LYS A 2 -83.72 38.16 7.98
N LYS A 3 -84.19 37.50 6.92
CA LYS A 3 -83.78 36.19 6.54
C LYS A 3 -82.32 36.26 5.96
N ASN A 4 -81.34 35.73 6.68
CA ASN A 4 -80.03 35.53 6.17
C ASN A 4 -80.09 34.47 5.03
N LYS A 5 -79.96 34.91 3.78
CA LYS A 5 -79.76 34.06 2.61
C LYS A 5 -78.36 33.53 2.70
N LYS A 6 -78.14 32.26 3.14
CA LYS A 6 -76.93 31.57 2.95
C LYS A 6 -76.72 31.41 1.44
N SER A 7 -75.69 32.08 0.88
CA SER A 7 -75.28 31.90 -0.50
C SER A 7 -74.73 30.49 -0.68
N VAL A 8 -75.47 29.68 -1.41
CA VAL A 8 -74.97 28.40 -1.88
C VAL A 8 -73.79 28.70 -2.83
N PRO A 9 -72.58 28.13 -2.63
CA PRO A 9 -71.51 28.40 -3.53
C PRO A 9 -71.96 27.98 -4.94
N THR A 10 -71.82 28.88 -5.89
CA THR A 10 -72.13 28.61 -7.30
C THR A 10 -71.28 27.45 -7.80
N GLU A 11 -71.84 26.58 -8.63
CA GLU A 11 -71.21 25.38 -9.18
C GLU A 11 -69.79 25.65 -9.69
N LYS A 12 -69.55 26.83 -10.26
CA LYS A 12 -68.23 27.29 -10.69
C LYS A 12 -67.20 27.42 -9.53
N ASN A 13 -67.60 27.88 -8.36
CA ASN A 13 -66.69 28.00 -7.22
C ASN A 13 -66.30 26.63 -6.66
N PHE A 14 -67.19 25.64 -6.74
CA PHE A 14 -66.91 24.27 -6.35
C PHE A 14 -65.84 23.64 -7.24
N TRP A 15 -65.93 23.82 -8.57
CA TRP A 15 -64.94 23.34 -9.51
C TRP A 15 -63.57 23.98 -9.30
N ILE A 16 -63.52 25.29 -9.06
CA ILE A 16 -62.26 26.01 -8.80
C ILE A 16 -61.59 25.49 -7.54
N ILE A 17 -62.35 25.26 -6.46
CA ILE A 17 -61.82 24.72 -5.20
C ILE A 17 -61.33 23.30 -5.40
N SER A 18 -62.06 22.44 -6.12
CA SER A 18 -61.62 21.08 -6.41
C SER A 18 -60.29 21.01 -7.20
N ILE A 19 -60.15 21.88 -8.21
CA ILE A 19 -58.90 21.97 -8.99
C ILE A 19 -57.77 22.48 -8.10
N ALA A 20 -57.98 23.50 -7.27
CA ALA A 20 -56.97 24.01 -6.37
C ALA A 20 -56.48 22.95 -5.36
N VAL A 21 -57.40 22.17 -4.78
CA VAL A 21 -57.07 21.07 -3.86
C VAL A 21 -56.29 19.97 -4.60
N GLY A 22 -56.70 19.62 -5.84
CA GLY A 22 -55.98 18.66 -6.66
C GLY A 22 -54.55 19.08 -6.95
N ILE A 23 -54.34 20.37 -7.32
CA ILE A 23 -52.97 20.89 -7.55
C ILE A 23 -52.15 20.86 -6.26
N CYS A 24 -52.72 21.27 -5.10
CA CYS A 24 -52.02 21.21 -3.83
C CYS A 24 -51.59 19.76 -3.47
N LEU A 25 -52.45 18.78 -3.67
CA LEU A 25 -52.11 17.37 -3.42
C LEU A 25 -50.98 16.86 -4.32
N VAL A 26 -50.99 17.25 -5.60
CA VAL A 26 -49.88 16.87 -6.52
C VAL A 26 -48.57 17.53 -6.09
N VAL A 27 -48.57 18.82 -5.74
CA VAL A 27 -47.36 19.52 -5.28
C VAL A 27 -46.82 18.89 -3.98
N LEU A 28 -47.67 18.59 -3.03
CA LEU A 28 -47.28 17.93 -1.78
C LEU A 28 -46.70 16.55 -2.04
N SER A 29 -47.30 15.78 -2.95
CA SER A 29 -46.77 14.44 -3.33
C SER A 29 -45.39 14.57 -3.96
N VAL A 30 -45.20 15.47 -4.92
CA VAL A 30 -43.91 15.69 -5.56
C VAL A 30 -42.82 16.10 -4.55
N CYS A 31 -43.15 17.03 -3.65
CA CYS A 31 -42.24 17.45 -2.58
C CYS A 31 -41.85 16.28 -1.65
N PHE A 32 -42.82 15.46 -1.28
CA PHE A 32 -42.60 14.31 -0.39
C PHE A 32 -41.69 13.27 -1.05
N PHE A 33 -42.01 12.88 -2.29
CA PHE A 33 -41.19 11.91 -3.04
C PHE A 33 -39.79 12.44 -3.34
N SER A 34 -39.67 13.75 -3.67
CA SER A 34 -38.36 14.36 -3.92
C SER A 34 -37.47 14.36 -2.67
N ASN A 35 -38.03 14.59 -1.48
CA ASN A 35 -37.27 14.56 -0.25
C ASN A 35 -36.86 13.13 0.14
N ALA A 36 -37.79 12.16 0.03
CA ALA A 36 -37.49 10.77 0.29
C ALA A 36 -36.40 10.20 -0.66
N ASP A 37 -36.41 10.63 -1.93
CA ASP A 37 -35.41 10.24 -2.92
C ASP A 37 -34.02 10.86 -2.61
N LYS A 38 -33.99 12.08 -2.09
CA LYS A 38 -32.74 12.72 -1.62
C LYS A 38 -32.15 12.00 -0.42
N GLU A 39 -32.94 11.72 0.61
CA GLU A 39 -32.48 11.00 1.80
C GLU A 39 -31.92 9.63 1.44
N LYS A 40 -32.59 8.92 0.52
CA LYS A 40 -32.11 7.61 0.03
C LYS A 40 -30.78 7.74 -0.70
N LYS A 41 -30.64 8.73 -1.60
CA LYS A 41 -29.38 8.97 -2.33
C LYS A 41 -28.24 9.38 -1.41
N GLU A 42 -28.51 10.17 -0.37
CA GLU A 42 -27.52 10.54 0.64
C GLU A 42 -27.06 9.32 1.44
N ALA A 43 -27.98 8.43 1.83
CA ALA A 43 -27.66 7.19 2.50
C ALA A 43 -26.81 6.26 1.61
N ASP A 44 -27.20 6.06 0.36
CA ASP A 44 -26.47 5.23 -0.62
C ASP A 44 -25.05 5.79 -0.88
N LEU A 45 -24.92 7.12 -0.93
CA LEU A 45 -23.62 7.80 -1.05
C LEU A 45 -22.74 7.57 0.19
N LEU A 46 -23.33 7.71 1.38
CA LEU A 46 -22.61 7.51 2.64
C LEU A 46 -22.11 6.07 2.77
N ASP A 47 -22.94 5.11 2.41
CA ASP A 47 -22.57 3.68 2.39
C ASP A 47 -21.43 3.41 1.39
N THR A 48 -21.51 4.03 0.20
CA THR A 48 -20.42 3.92 -0.80
C THR A 48 -19.11 4.50 -0.28
N VAL A 49 -19.15 5.68 0.33
CA VAL A 49 -17.96 6.33 0.92
C VAL A 49 -17.37 5.48 2.04
N ASN A 50 -18.21 4.93 2.92
CA ASN A 50 -17.76 4.04 4.00
C ASN A 50 -17.15 2.76 3.44
N TYR A 51 -17.74 2.16 2.43
CA TYR A 51 -17.19 0.99 1.75
C TYR A 51 -15.78 1.29 1.18
N VAL A 52 -15.63 2.38 0.42
CA VAL A 52 -14.34 2.79 -0.14
C VAL A 52 -13.32 3.03 0.96
N LYS A 53 -13.69 3.71 2.05
CA LYS A 53 -12.81 3.94 3.20
C LYS A 53 -12.31 2.63 3.83
N VAL A 54 -13.20 1.66 4.03
CA VAL A 54 -12.85 0.33 4.56
C VAL A 54 -11.91 -0.39 3.60
N GLN A 55 -12.18 -0.36 2.29
CA GLN A 55 -11.32 -0.97 1.29
C GLN A 55 -9.92 -0.33 1.29
N CYS A 56 -9.83 1.00 1.28
CA CYS A 56 -8.54 1.70 1.36
C CYS A 56 -7.75 1.30 2.62
N SER A 57 -8.42 1.27 3.78
CA SER A 57 -7.78 0.84 5.04
C SER A 57 -7.28 -0.61 4.96
N THR A 58 -8.07 -1.51 4.40
CA THR A 58 -7.70 -2.92 4.21
C THR A 58 -6.48 -3.05 3.29
N TYR A 59 -6.44 -2.31 2.17
CA TYR A 59 -5.28 -2.28 1.28
C TYR A 59 -4.04 -1.73 1.95
N THR A 60 -4.15 -0.66 2.74
CA THR A 60 -3.03 -0.11 3.50
C THR A 60 -2.45 -1.14 4.45
N HIS A 61 -3.29 -1.80 5.27
CA HIS A 61 -2.86 -2.87 6.17
C HIS A 61 -2.22 -4.06 5.44
N TYR A 62 -2.78 -4.43 4.29
CA TYR A 62 -2.20 -5.51 3.48
C TYR A 62 -0.81 -5.13 2.97
N ASN A 63 -0.64 -3.91 2.46
CA ASN A 63 0.64 -3.42 1.97
C ASN A 63 1.68 -3.33 3.08
N GLU A 64 1.35 -2.77 4.25
CA GLU A 64 2.23 -2.72 5.41
C GLU A 64 2.66 -4.11 5.88
N SER A 65 1.72 -5.07 5.93
CA SER A 65 2.01 -6.46 6.28
C SER A 65 2.88 -7.15 5.23
N SER A 66 2.65 -6.88 3.95
CA SER A 66 3.46 -7.42 2.84
C SER A 66 4.87 -6.85 2.86
N GLU A 67 5.01 -5.55 3.08
CA GLU A 67 6.30 -4.88 3.24
C GLU A 67 7.11 -5.48 4.39
N SER A 68 6.52 -5.59 5.57
CA SER A 68 7.17 -6.17 6.74
C SER A 68 7.64 -7.59 6.50
N LYS A 69 6.83 -8.43 5.85
CA LYS A 69 7.21 -9.81 5.50
C LYS A 69 8.36 -9.86 4.49
N SER A 70 8.37 -8.96 3.52
CA SER A 70 9.41 -8.90 2.50
C SER A 70 10.73 -8.40 3.08
N LEU A 71 10.71 -7.37 3.93
CA LEU A 71 11.88 -6.90 4.66
C LEU A 71 12.45 -7.97 5.60
N LEU A 72 11.60 -8.69 6.34
CA LEU A 72 12.05 -9.81 7.17
C LEU A 72 12.72 -10.90 6.34
N ARG A 73 12.19 -11.22 5.16
CA ARG A 73 12.81 -12.18 4.25
C ARG A 73 14.17 -11.69 3.77
N ALA A 74 14.32 -10.40 3.45
CA ALA A 74 15.61 -9.82 3.08
C ALA A 74 16.63 -9.93 4.23
N ILE A 75 16.22 -9.63 5.47
CA ILE A 75 17.06 -9.75 6.68
C ILE A 75 17.52 -11.19 6.89
N GLU A 76 16.60 -12.14 6.89
CA GLU A 76 16.95 -13.56 7.10
C GLU A 76 17.78 -14.12 5.94
N GLY A 77 17.45 -13.72 4.70
CA GLY A 77 18.25 -14.08 3.51
C GLY A 77 19.69 -13.59 3.64
N THR A 78 19.89 -12.33 4.02
CA THR A 78 21.21 -11.72 4.20
C THR A 78 22.02 -12.43 5.30
N ARG A 79 21.40 -12.74 6.43
CA ARG A 79 22.04 -13.53 7.50
C ARG A 79 22.41 -14.93 7.06
N GLN A 80 21.55 -15.58 6.26
CA GLN A 80 21.82 -16.92 5.76
C GLN A 80 22.95 -16.90 4.72
N VAL A 81 22.98 -15.88 3.84
CA VAL A 81 24.11 -15.66 2.91
C VAL A 81 25.42 -15.53 3.68
N SER A 82 25.46 -14.69 4.72
CA SER A 82 26.66 -14.52 5.56
C SER A 82 27.16 -15.85 6.12
N LYS A 83 26.27 -16.68 6.66
CA LYS A 83 26.61 -18.00 7.20
C LYS A 83 27.08 -18.99 6.12
N ASN A 84 26.38 -19.01 4.97
CA ASN A 84 26.72 -19.92 3.89
C ASN A 84 28.10 -19.58 3.30
N ILE A 85 28.37 -18.30 3.07
CA ILE A 85 29.67 -17.84 2.55
C ILE A 85 30.79 -18.20 3.54
N ALA A 86 30.60 -17.94 4.85
CA ALA A 86 31.57 -18.29 5.86
C ALA A 86 31.88 -19.80 5.84
N ALA A 87 30.88 -20.66 5.76
CA ALA A 87 31.06 -22.12 5.70
C ALA A 87 31.77 -22.56 4.40
N GLU A 88 31.49 -21.91 3.28
CA GLU A 88 32.13 -22.24 2.00
C GLU A 88 33.61 -21.81 1.97
N ILE A 89 33.93 -20.66 2.60
CA ILE A 89 35.33 -20.21 2.75
C ILE A 89 36.11 -21.11 3.71
N GLU A 90 35.50 -21.58 4.80
CA GLU A 90 36.10 -22.60 5.68
C GLU A 90 36.41 -23.91 4.91
N ASN A 91 35.63 -24.22 3.89
CA ASN A 91 35.85 -25.34 2.98
C ASN A 91 36.82 -25.04 1.80
N GLU A 92 37.65 -24.00 1.94
CA GLU A 92 38.67 -23.58 0.96
C GLU A 92 38.07 -23.07 -0.38
N LYS A 93 36.79 -22.77 -0.47
CA LYS A 93 36.22 -22.12 -1.66
C LYS A 93 36.65 -20.66 -1.75
N THR A 94 36.87 -20.20 -2.96
CA THR A 94 37.19 -18.79 -3.22
C THR A 94 35.91 -17.96 -3.22
N LEU A 95 35.97 -16.80 -2.58
CA LEU A 95 34.89 -15.79 -2.65
C LEU A 95 34.90 -15.16 -4.05
N ASP A 96 33.92 -15.51 -4.87
CA ASP A 96 33.77 -15.02 -6.23
C ASP A 96 32.29 -14.80 -6.60
N ASN A 97 32.04 -14.23 -7.77
CA ASN A 97 30.69 -13.98 -8.27
C ASN A 97 29.88 -15.26 -8.50
N GLN A 98 30.54 -16.41 -8.73
CA GLN A 98 29.86 -17.69 -8.90
C GLN A 98 29.27 -18.18 -7.57
N LEU A 99 30.02 -18.07 -6.48
CA LEU A 99 29.53 -18.40 -5.14
C LEU A 99 28.33 -17.52 -4.73
N LEU A 100 28.40 -16.23 -5.08
CA LEU A 100 27.26 -15.32 -4.84
C LEU A 100 26.03 -15.71 -5.66
N LYS A 101 26.22 -16.09 -6.92
CA LYS A 101 25.14 -16.57 -7.78
C LYS A 101 24.46 -17.79 -7.19
N GLU A 102 25.22 -18.81 -6.81
CA GLU A 102 24.69 -20.04 -6.20
C GLU A 102 23.90 -19.73 -4.91
N SER A 103 24.43 -18.85 -4.06
CA SER A 103 23.76 -18.40 -2.83
C SER A 103 22.47 -17.62 -3.11
N ALA A 104 22.49 -16.74 -4.13
CA ALA A 104 21.32 -15.96 -4.52
C ALA A 104 20.19 -16.86 -5.05
N GLU A 105 20.52 -17.80 -5.93
CA GLU A 105 19.57 -18.75 -6.50
C GLU A 105 18.97 -19.67 -5.42
N GLN A 106 19.79 -20.15 -4.49
CA GLN A 106 19.34 -21.00 -3.38
C GLN A 106 18.36 -20.27 -2.44
N LEU A 107 18.59 -19.01 -2.18
CA LEU A 107 17.81 -18.19 -1.22
C LEU A 107 16.75 -17.31 -1.89
N TRP A 108 16.59 -17.43 -3.20
CA TRP A 108 15.62 -16.62 -3.98
C TRP A 108 15.85 -15.11 -3.83
N LEU A 109 17.11 -14.71 -3.79
CA LEU A 109 17.51 -13.31 -3.75
C LEU A 109 17.78 -12.79 -5.16
N THR A 110 17.42 -11.54 -5.41
CA THR A 110 17.62 -10.88 -6.71
C THR A 110 19.09 -10.46 -6.91
N GLY A 111 19.79 -10.17 -5.82
CA GLY A 111 21.20 -9.78 -5.88
C GLY A 111 21.88 -9.86 -4.51
N ILE A 112 23.18 -9.99 -4.54
CA ILE A 112 24.07 -10.00 -3.37
C ILE A 112 25.31 -9.19 -3.72
N ALA A 113 25.76 -8.35 -2.78
CA ALA A 113 27.07 -7.70 -2.86
C ALA A 113 27.83 -7.91 -1.56
N ILE A 114 29.12 -8.16 -1.67
CA ILE A 114 30.06 -8.20 -0.55
C ILE A 114 30.89 -6.93 -0.57
N LEU A 115 30.94 -6.26 0.55
CA LEU A 115 31.68 -5.03 0.75
C LEU A 115 32.90 -5.28 1.64
N ASP A 116 33.95 -4.51 1.43
CA ASP A 116 35.03 -4.38 2.40
C ASP A 116 34.64 -3.37 3.52
N ILE A 117 35.51 -3.22 4.49
CA ILE A 117 35.33 -2.30 5.61
C ILE A 117 35.22 -0.83 5.17
N ASP A 118 35.78 -0.46 4.03
CA ASP A 118 35.74 0.90 3.46
C ASP A 118 34.48 1.10 2.59
N GLY A 119 33.65 0.07 2.41
CA GLY A 119 32.41 0.11 1.61
C GLY A 119 32.63 -0.16 0.12
N ASN A 120 33.84 -0.57 -0.29
CA ASN A 120 34.07 -0.96 -1.67
C ASN A 120 33.48 -2.34 -1.95
N ILE A 121 32.91 -2.51 -3.15
CA ILE A 121 32.38 -3.80 -3.58
C ILE A 121 33.54 -4.74 -3.95
N VAL A 122 33.66 -5.82 -3.20
CA VAL A 122 34.66 -6.89 -3.44
C VAL A 122 34.17 -7.84 -4.53
N CYS A 123 32.94 -8.29 -4.42
CA CYS A 123 32.24 -9.07 -5.44
C CYS A 123 30.75 -8.81 -5.39
N GLU A 124 30.09 -8.98 -6.53
CA GLU A 124 28.66 -8.71 -6.66
C GLU A 124 28.01 -9.68 -7.65
N TYR A 125 26.74 -9.98 -7.40
CA TYR A 125 25.89 -10.72 -8.34
C TYR A 125 24.48 -10.11 -8.31
N SER A 126 23.88 -9.95 -9.48
CA SER A 126 22.48 -9.58 -9.61
C SER A 126 21.85 -10.28 -10.81
N THR A 127 20.61 -10.76 -10.65
CA THR A 127 19.79 -11.26 -11.76
C THR A 127 19.31 -10.14 -12.67
N ASN A 128 19.36 -8.89 -12.20
CA ASN A 128 18.98 -7.71 -12.94
C ASN A 128 20.06 -6.63 -12.77
N GLU A 129 20.80 -6.39 -13.83
CA GLU A 129 21.91 -5.41 -13.84
C GLU A 129 21.44 -3.97 -13.53
N SER A 130 20.15 -3.65 -13.75
CA SER A 130 19.60 -2.33 -13.42
C SER A 130 19.57 -2.05 -11.92
N LEU A 131 19.74 -3.06 -11.05
CA LEU A 131 19.78 -2.92 -9.60
C LEU A 131 21.17 -2.60 -9.05
N LEU A 132 22.22 -2.75 -9.84
CA LEU A 132 23.61 -2.50 -9.40
C LEU A 132 23.84 -1.04 -8.93
N PRO A 133 23.28 -0.01 -9.60
CA PRO A 133 23.41 1.35 -9.11
C PRO A 133 22.81 1.59 -7.73
N GLU A 134 21.62 1.01 -7.45
CA GLU A 134 20.97 1.12 -6.14
C GLU A 134 21.74 0.36 -5.06
N ILE A 135 22.31 -0.80 -5.40
CA ILE A 135 23.19 -1.55 -4.48
C ILE A 135 24.40 -0.69 -4.11
N LYS A 136 25.06 -0.06 -5.08
CA LYS A 136 26.20 0.83 -4.87
C LYS A 136 25.84 2.04 -4.02
N GLU A 137 24.73 2.72 -4.35
CA GLU A 137 24.25 3.85 -3.55
C GLU A 137 23.98 3.47 -2.10
N CYS A 138 23.44 2.28 -1.85
CA CYS A 138 23.24 1.79 -0.49
C CYS A 138 24.55 1.41 0.20
N ALA A 139 25.49 0.84 -0.51
CA ALA A 139 26.81 0.46 0.02
C ALA A 139 27.61 1.66 0.57
N GLU A 140 27.48 2.82 -0.07
CA GLU A 140 28.17 4.06 0.35
C GLU A 140 27.54 4.71 1.59
N LYS A 141 26.41 4.21 2.12
CA LYS A 141 25.75 4.78 3.28
C LYS A 141 26.43 4.35 4.59
N GLU A 142 26.75 5.33 5.43
CA GLU A 142 27.35 5.14 6.76
C GLU A 142 26.61 4.06 7.59
N ILE A 143 25.26 4.04 7.51
CA ILE A 143 24.44 3.05 8.22
C ILE A 143 24.72 1.61 7.78
N VAL A 144 25.04 1.38 6.51
CA VAL A 144 25.41 0.04 6.00
C VAL A 144 26.79 -0.33 6.52
N LEU A 145 27.75 0.60 6.50
CA LEU A 145 29.10 0.39 7.01
C LEU A 145 29.11 0.15 8.53
N ASP A 146 28.22 0.78 9.28
CA ASP A 146 28.02 0.52 10.71
C ASP A 146 27.73 -0.96 11.01
N THR A 147 27.14 -1.70 10.09
CA THR A 147 26.91 -3.14 10.29
C THR A 147 28.20 -3.95 10.35
N ALA A 148 29.29 -3.47 9.74
CA ALA A 148 30.60 -4.11 9.82
C ALA A 148 31.23 -4.02 11.23
N ILE A 149 30.88 -2.97 11.99
CA ILE A 149 31.42 -2.72 13.34
C ILE A 149 30.62 -3.48 14.40
N TYR A 150 29.34 -3.76 14.13
CA TYR A 150 28.41 -4.34 15.10
C TYR A 150 27.77 -5.62 14.56
N ASP A 151 28.28 -6.77 14.93
CA ASP A 151 27.81 -8.10 14.51
C ASP A 151 26.33 -8.36 14.66
N GLU A 152 25.69 -7.68 15.62
CA GLU A 152 24.27 -7.86 15.93
C GLU A 152 23.36 -7.01 15.04
N LYS A 153 23.91 -5.94 14.44
CA LYS A 153 23.13 -5.01 13.65
C LYS A 153 22.82 -5.57 12.28
N VAL A 154 21.61 -5.32 11.84
CA VAL A 154 21.16 -5.53 10.47
C VAL A 154 20.51 -4.25 9.99
N TYR A 155 20.96 -3.75 8.86
CA TYR A 155 20.29 -2.69 8.16
C TYR A 155 19.27 -3.29 7.20
N ALA A 156 18.06 -2.76 7.18
CA ALA A 156 17.05 -3.14 6.19
C ALA A 156 16.24 -1.92 5.76
N LYS A 157 15.99 -1.81 4.48
CA LYS A 157 15.25 -0.70 3.89
C LYS A 157 14.54 -1.11 2.61
N ARG A 158 13.33 -0.60 2.43
CA ARG A 158 12.63 -0.61 1.15
C ARG A 158 12.97 0.65 0.36
N ILE A 159 13.31 0.51 -0.90
CA ILE A 159 13.52 1.60 -1.84
C ILE A 159 12.60 1.44 -3.06
N ASN A 160 12.25 2.58 -3.68
CA ASN A 160 11.49 2.57 -4.93
C ASN A 160 12.49 2.54 -6.09
N HIS A 161 12.31 1.58 -6.97
CA HIS A 161 13.07 1.52 -8.21
C HIS A 161 12.40 2.39 -9.30
N ASN A 162 13.17 2.80 -10.30
CA ASN A 162 12.71 3.70 -11.36
C ASN A 162 11.56 3.17 -12.22
N ASP A 163 11.37 1.86 -12.26
CA ASP A 163 10.25 1.20 -12.96
C ASP A 163 8.97 1.10 -12.11
N GLY A 164 8.98 1.65 -10.89
CA GLY A 164 7.88 1.58 -9.94
C GLY A 164 7.82 0.30 -9.11
N ALA A 165 8.79 -0.60 -9.25
CA ALA A 165 8.94 -1.76 -8.38
C ALA A 165 9.53 -1.36 -7.02
N TYR A 166 9.30 -2.19 -6.01
CA TYR A 166 9.94 -2.05 -4.71
C TYR A 166 11.11 -3.03 -4.58
N ILE A 167 12.21 -2.53 -4.03
CA ILE A 167 13.40 -3.35 -3.70
C ILE A 167 13.56 -3.34 -2.19
N ASP A 168 13.54 -4.52 -1.58
CA ASP A 168 13.86 -4.69 -0.18
C ASP A 168 15.32 -5.12 -0.03
N MET A 169 16.09 -4.28 0.63
CA MET A 169 17.52 -4.49 0.84
C MET A 169 17.81 -4.72 2.31
N ALA A 170 18.76 -5.59 2.58
CA ALA A 170 19.31 -5.78 3.92
C ALA A 170 20.82 -5.95 3.86
N ALA A 171 21.49 -5.51 4.90
CA ALA A 171 22.94 -5.67 5.08
C ALA A 171 23.25 -6.17 6.49
N CYS A 172 24.24 -7.03 6.63
CA CYS A 172 24.77 -7.51 7.89
C CYS A 172 26.25 -7.82 7.76
N THR A 173 26.95 -8.00 8.89
CA THR A 173 28.34 -8.46 8.93
C THR A 173 28.46 -9.88 8.43
N ARG A 174 29.54 -10.19 7.77
CA ARG A 174 29.94 -11.57 7.45
C ARG A 174 30.43 -12.26 8.72
N LYS A 175 30.25 -13.58 8.79
CA LYS A 175 30.65 -14.36 9.96
C LYS A 175 32.11 -14.86 9.90
N ASP A 176 32.75 -14.72 8.76
CA ASP A 176 34.16 -15.12 8.51
C ASP A 176 35.11 -13.92 8.41
N ALA A 177 34.60 -12.71 8.59
CA ALA A 177 35.36 -11.47 8.48
C ALA A 177 35.77 -10.89 9.83
#